data_888e40a00513cf746107577741922575
#
_entry.id   888e40a00513cf746107577741922575
#
_cell.length_a   1.000
_cell.length_b   1.000
_cell.length_c   1.000
_cell.angle_alpha   90.00
_cell.angle_beta   90.00
_cell.angle_gamma   90.00
#
_symmetry.space_group_name_H-M   'P 1'
#
loop_
_entity.id
_entity.type
_entity.pdbx_description
1 polymer ?
#
loop_
_entity_poly.entity_id
_entity_poly.type
_entity_poly.pdbx_seq_one_letter_code
_entity_poly.pdbx_strand_id
1 'polypeptide(L)'
;MCIMWESKGNKTIFRLNGEEALLIVTPEGMTDTFEEKEEGVFLWHRTTEEPVVSMCMEAESLFMPEHTMVPAVSYDGNPWGKDHEYKGLEKDGAAYSYAFHRCAVPGATCSWNEELGAALFGTGSCSGSMQKSAEGHMHHRVLWPEEEGPQVLYSDCWGPAFRGTMEPSSSFTAWICIGEGKGAAKKMLHTAWKQEYAAKKPVRKTEEVWKLSSDYARLLYTEEEDGLRAFSIGFTWNGKEWVKRPDFKYEIGWCGQNASLALSLLYDYQMNGREESLRYGTAVLDSWVEKARSKEGLLLTRYDPEDSLIDACNLGTAGQQFFEAYDQAKRMGLDKKNWLDAAFEICDFAMSRQRLDGGIGMSWNRDGSPHELKGTAGAFLILPLAEAFLRTGEDRYSIAAVRAYSYYYREFANNGYGTSGALDTCCIDKESVIPLLKGGLLMYRATGFDKYLEMAEEAAWYLSTWQWHQTVKYPADTVLGKMGYDTFGGTAVSTSHHHLDPFALCYVPDLLELSERTGREEWKQRALAIWRNGVQGISDGTMQLMQAGPRPAGSCDEGILHTRWGNYKTDGENGSWGSIFSVTQWLVAWPCAFRLEVLRKCGNWNLLDGLF
;
A
#
# COMPACT_ATOMS: atom_id res chain seq x y z
N MET A 1 -20.38 21.94 11.42
CA MET A 1 -19.28 22.63 10.69
C MET A 1 -19.94 23.70 9.84
N CYS A 2 -19.40 24.95 9.82
CA CYS A 2 -19.95 26.04 9.02
C CYS A 2 -18.86 26.53 8.07
N ILE A 3 -19.08 26.34 6.76
CA ILE A 3 -18.16 26.82 5.75
C ILE A 3 -18.82 27.97 5.01
N MET A 4 -18.09 29.07 4.86
CA MET A 4 -18.51 30.26 4.12
C MET A 4 -17.38 30.70 3.20
N TRP A 5 -17.73 31.32 2.09
CA TRP A 5 -16.78 31.96 1.21
C TRP A 5 -17.29 33.31 0.74
N GLU A 6 -16.37 34.22 0.53
CA GLU A 6 -16.67 35.59 0.13
C GLU A 6 -15.68 36.06 -0.94
N SER A 7 -16.18 36.64 -2.00
CA SER A 7 -15.35 37.26 -3.04
C SER A 7 -15.41 38.80 -2.93
N LYS A 8 -14.23 39.43 -2.89
CA LYS A 8 -14.05 40.86 -2.85
C LYS A 8 -12.96 41.30 -3.84
N GLY A 9 -13.34 41.97 -4.88
CA GLY A 9 -12.44 42.28 -6.00
C GLY A 9 -12.00 40.99 -6.68
N ASN A 10 -10.68 40.78 -6.79
CA ASN A 10 -10.10 39.56 -7.36
C ASN A 10 -9.69 38.51 -6.31
N LYS A 11 -10.09 38.67 -5.04
CA LYS A 11 -9.77 37.75 -3.95
C LYS A 11 -11.04 37.01 -3.52
N THR A 12 -10.91 35.70 -3.34
CA THR A 12 -11.92 34.85 -2.72
C THR A 12 -11.33 34.17 -1.50
N ILE A 13 -11.98 34.30 -0.35
CA ILE A 13 -11.56 33.72 0.92
C ILE A 13 -12.59 32.70 1.36
N PHE A 14 -12.14 31.48 1.65
CA PHE A 14 -12.92 30.43 2.28
C PHE A 14 -12.64 30.39 3.78
N ARG A 15 -13.70 30.27 4.58
CA ARG A 15 -13.64 30.21 6.04
C ARG A 15 -14.29 28.95 6.56
N LEU A 16 -13.68 28.35 7.56
CA LEU A 16 -14.23 27.24 8.34
C LEU A 16 -14.51 27.73 9.77
N ASN A 17 -15.76 27.63 10.21
CA ASN A 17 -16.18 28.09 11.55
C ASN A 17 -15.82 29.56 11.87
N GLY A 18 -15.64 30.40 10.85
CA GLY A 18 -15.24 31.80 10.95
C GLY A 18 -13.75 32.07 10.76
N GLU A 19 -12.90 31.05 10.86
CA GLU A 19 -11.44 31.14 10.63
C GLU A 19 -11.11 31.07 9.13
N GLU A 20 -10.15 31.89 8.67
CA GLU A 20 -9.73 31.94 7.26
C GLU A 20 -8.87 30.71 6.94
N ALA A 21 -9.34 29.88 6.03
CA ALA A 21 -8.70 28.63 5.66
C ALA A 21 -7.93 28.72 4.33
N LEU A 22 -8.52 29.34 3.31
CA LEU A 22 -7.95 29.33 1.97
C LEU A 22 -8.20 30.66 1.25
N LEU A 23 -7.18 31.17 0.57
CA LEU A 23 -7.24 32.36 -0.30
C LEU A 23 -7.01 31.94 -1.75
N ILE A 24 -7.86 32.45 -2.65
CA ILE A 24 -7.65 32.39 -4.08
C ILE A 24 -7.59 33.80 -4.64
N VAL A 25 -6.58 34.06 -5.46
CA VAL A 25 -6.46 35.33 -6.19
C VAL A 25 -6.70 35.05 -7.68
N THR A 26 -7.75 35.66 -8.22
CA THR A 26 -8.09 35.56 -9.65
C THR A 26 -7.17 36.47 -10.45
N PRO A 27 -6.37 35.98 -11.40
CA PRO A 27 -5.52 36.80 -12.24
C PRO A 27 -6.34 37.72 -13.15
N GLU A 28 -5.73 38.81 -13.62
CA GLU A 28 -6.35 39.72 -14.61
C GLU A 28 -6.68 38.97 -15.92
N GLY A 29 -7.83 39.25 -16.52
CA GLY A 29 -8.30 38.57 -17.73
C GLY A 29 -8.85 37.16 -17.50
N MET A 30 -9.04 36.75 -16.22
CA MET A 30 -9.63 35.48 -15.86
C MET A 30 -10.87 35.66 -15.00
N THR A 31 -11.74 34.66 -15.00
CA THR A 31 -12.92 34.60 -14.14
C THR A 31 -12.95 33.28 -13.39
N ASP A 32 -13.08 33.35 -12.06
CA ASP A 32 -13.28 32.21 -11.21
C ASP A 32 -14.73 32.10 -10.74
N THR A 33 -15.26 30.88 -10.78
CA THR A 33 -16.57 30.54 -10.20
C THR A 33 -16.44 29.29 -9.35
N PHE A 34 -17.22 29.25 -8.26
CA PHE A 34 -17.18 28.16 -7.27
C PHE A 34 -18.58 27.61 -7.09
N GLU A 35 -18.70 26.29 -7.12
CA GLU A 35 -19.95 25.58 -6.86
C GLU A 35 -19.73 24.56 -5.72
N GLU A 36 -20.42 24.73 -4.60
CA GLU A 36 -20.38 23.76 -3.52
C GLU A 36 -21.17 22.50 -3.94
N LYS A 37 -20.48 21.37 -3.96
CA LYS A 37 -21.06 20.07 -4.34
C LYS A 37 -21.49 19.26 -3.12
N GLU A 38 -20.71 19.33 -2.06
CA GLU A 38 -20.96 18.75 -0.74
C GLU A 38 -20.36 19.71 0.29
N GLU A 39 -20.71 19.55 1.57
CA GLU A 39 -20.20 20.43 2.63
C GLU A 39 -18.66 20.47 2.64
N GLY A 40 -18.10 21.61 2.28
CA GLY A 40 -16.67 21.86 2.20
C GLY A 40 -15.97 21.25 0.98
N VAL A 41 -16.72 20.88 -0.03
CA VAL A 41 -16.20 20.40 -1.31
C VAL A 41 -16.71 21.29 -2.43
N PHE A 42 -15.80 21.99 -3.08
CA PHE A 42 -16.12 22.97 -4.11
C PHE A 42 -15.51 22.59 -5.45
N LEU A 43 -16.31 22.70 -6.50
CA LEU A 43 -15.85 22.68 -7.88
C LEU A 43 -15.46 24.10 -8.26
N TRP A 44 -14.20 24.30 -8.61
CA TRP A 44 -13.63 25.57 -9.03
C TRP A 44 -13.44 25.56 -10.53
N HIS A 45 -14.12 26.48 -11.22
CA HIS A 45 -13.96 26.75 -12.66
C HIS A 45 -13.21 28.06 -12.85
N ARG A 46 -12.17 28.00 -13.68
CA ARG A 46 -11.45 29.20 -14.18
C ARG A 46 -11.60 29.29 -15.67
N THR A 47 -12.03 30.46 -16.16
CA THR A 47 -12.13 30.76 -17.58
C THR A 47 -11.23 31.92 -17.94
N THR A 48 -10.75 31.92 -19.20
CA THR A 48 -9.96 33.00 -19.82
C THR A 48 -10.70 33.57 -21.02
N GLU A 49 -10.50 34.85 -21.33
CA GLU A 49 -11.10 35.49 -22.50
C GLU A 49 -10.61 34.86 -23.81
N GLU A 50 -9.31 34.58 -23.89
CA GLU A 50 -8.67 33.90 -25.02
C GLU A 50 -8.11 32.53 -24.58
N PRO A 51 -8.13 31.52 -25.48
CA PRO A 51 -7.54 30.23 -25.17
C PRO A 51 -6.04 30.33 -24.86
N VAL A 52 -5.59 29.63 -23.83
CA VAL A 52 -4.19 29.59 -23.38
C VAL A 52 -3.61 28.20 -23.51
N VAL A 53 -2.27 28.08 -23.64
CA VAL A 53 -1.51 26.85 -23.75
C VAL A 53 -0.87 26.42 -22.41
N SER A 54 -1.15 27.17 -21.35
CA SER A 54 -0.77 26.83 -19.98
C SER A 54 -1.68 27.51 -18.97
N MET A 55 -1.92 26.86 -17.84
CA MET A 55 -2.72 27.39 -16.73
C MET A 55 -2.12 26.94 -15.40
N CYS A 56 -2.13 27.85 -14.44
CA CYS A 56 -1.92 27.57 -13.04
C CYS A 56 -3.17 28.00 -12.24
N MET A 57 -3.79 27.08 -11.54
CA MET A 57 -4.82 27.36 -10.55
C MET A 57 -4.17 27.22 -9.16
N GLU A 58 -4.02 28.35 -8.46
CA GLU A 58 -3.33 28.44 -7.17
C GLU A 58 -4.27 28.84 -6.05
N ALA A 59 -4.14 28.17 -4.92
CA ALA A 59 -4.81 28.50 -3.67
C ALA A 59 -3.78 28.51 -2.54
N GLU A 60 -3.84 29.53 -1.66
CA GLU A 60 -2.94 29.69 -0.49
C GLU A 60 -3.70 29.32 0.77
N SER A 61 -3.16 28.38 1.57
CA SER A 61 -3.66 28.13 2.93
C SER A 61 -3.34 29.36 3.81
N LEU A 62 -4.31 29.82 4.59
CA LEU A 62 -4.13 30.97 5.49
C LEU A 62 -3.84 30.56 6.94
N PHE A 63 -3.34 29.36 7.12
CA PHE A 63 -2.94 28.79 8.41
C PHE A 63 -1.55 28.17 8.28
N MET A 64 -0.88 28.02 9.43
CA MET A 64 0.39 27.31 9.52
C MET A 64 0.14 25.80 9.51
N PRO A 65 0.56 25.06 8.49
CA PRO A 65 0.36 23.62 8.46
C PRO A 65 1.36 22.91 9.37
N GLU A 66 0.88 21.91 10.09
CA GLU A 66 1.69 20.92 10.81
C GLU A 66 2.02 19.74 9.91
N HIS A 67 1.12 19.45 8.97
CA HIS A 67 1.24 18.36 8.04
C HIS A 67 0.99 18.79 6.60
N THR A 68 1.73 18.16 5.68
CA THR A 68 1.59 18.32 4.23
C THR A 68 1.56 16.96 3.55
N MET A 69 0.82 16.83 2.44
CA MET A 69 0.72 15.58 1.71
C MET A 69 0.51 15.78 0.20
N VAL A 70 1.24 15.01 -0.56
CA VAL A 70 0.94 14.67 -1.96
C VAL A 70 0.70 13.16 -2.01
N PRO A 71 -0.53 12.68 -2.25
CA PRO A 71 -0.87 11.25 -2.13
C PRO A 71 0.07 10.33 -2.92
N ALA A 72 0.66 9.34 -2.24
CA ALA A 72 1.65 8.38 -2.72
C ALA A 72 3.02 8.97 -3.13
N VAL A 73 3.26 10.26 -2.91
CA VAL A 73 4.52 10.92 -3.30
C VAL A 73 5.24 11.54 -2.13
N SER A 74 4.54 12.33 -1.31
CA SER A 74 5.17 13.09 -0.21
C SER A 74 4.27 13.18 1.00
N TYR A 75 4.86 12.99 2.17
CA TYR A 75 4.25 13.11 3.49
C TYR A 75 5.22 13.89 4.37
N ASP A 76 4.85 15.13 4.74
CA ASP A 76 5.68 16.07 5.50
C ASP A 76 7.10 16.23 4.93
N GLY A 77 7.22 16.30 3.59
CA GLY A 77 8.49 16.39 2.91
C GLY A 77 9.37 15.14 2.99
N ASN A 78 8.81 13.99 3.40
CA ASN A 78 9.50 12.70 3.50
C ASN A 78 10.74 12.72 4.40
N PRO A 79 10.60 13.01 5.72
CA PRO A 79 11.74 13.12 6.64
C PRO A 79 12.43 11.78 6.92
N TRP A 80 11.79 10.66 6.55
CA TRP A 80 12.33 9.31 6.69
C TRP A 80 13.01 8.85 5.40
N GLY A 81 14.16 8.23 5.50
CA GLY A 81 14.88 7.64 4.39
C GLY A 81 15.86 6.59 4.88
N LYS A 82 16.43 5.86 3.94
CA LYS A 82 17.51 4.92 4.22
C LYS A 82 18.67 5.70 4.86
N ASP A 83 19.14 5.23 6.01
CA ASP A 83 20.22 5.84 6.79
C ASP A 83 19.92 7.29 7.23
N HIS A 84 18.65 7.67 7.32
CA HIS A 84 18.17 9.03 7.68
C HIS A 84 18.66 10.14 6.72
N GLU A 85 19.17 9.79 5.54
CA GLU A 85 19.66 10.73 4.53
C GLU A 85 18.65 11.04 3.42
N TYR A 86 17.43 10.51 3.52
CA TYR A 86 16.40 10.81 2.53
C TYR A 86 16.12 12.31 2.55
N LYS A 87 16.59 12.98 1.50
CA LYS A 87 16.37 14.42 1.35
C LYS A 87 14.92 14.62 1.00
N GLY A 88 14.15 15.09 1.96
CA GLY A 88 12.76 15.46 1.77
C GLY A 88 12.59 16.38 0.57
N LEU A 89 11.40 16.38 0.02
CA LEU A 89 11.06 17.18 -1.16
C LEU A 89 10.93 18.68 -0.84
N GLU A 90 10.78 19.03 0.43
CA GLU A 90 10.74 20.41 0.89
C GLU A 90 12.15 20.94 1.16
N LYS A 91 12.79 21.45 0.12
CA LYS A 91 14.01 22.22 0.28
C LYS A 91 13.70 23.71 0.21
N ASP A 92 13.90 24.42 1.33
CA ASP A 92 14.15 25.86 1.37
C ASP A 92 13.17 26.73 0.55
N GLY A 93 11.87 26.44 0.61
CA GLY A 93 10.84 27.19 -0.11
C GLY A 93 10.78 26.91 -1.63
N ALA A 94 11.46 25.89 -2.13
CA ALA A 94 11.34 25.51 -3.54
C ALA A 94 9.96 24.90 -3.82
N ALA A 95 9.40 25.21 -5.00
CA ALA A 95 8.20 24.55 -5.49
C ALA A 95 8.55 23.20 -6.08
N TYR A 96 7.72 22.19 -5.77
CA TYR A 96 7.80 20.87 -6.37
C TYR A 96 6.56 20.61 -7.21
N SER A 97 6.74 20.11 -8.43
CA SER A 97 5.68 19.72 -9.32
C SER A 97 5.71 18.23 -9.57
N TYR A 98 4.55 17.60 -9.54
CA TYR A 98 4.36 16.16 -9.74
C TYR A 98 3.38 15.92 -10.87
N ALA A 99 3.77 15.15 -11.87
CA ALA A 99 2.89 14.77 -12.95
C ALA A 99 1.72 13.89 -12.44
N PHE A 100 0.57 13.96 -13.11
CA PHE A 100 -0.65 13.24 -12.68
C PHE A 100 -0.44 11.74 -12.49
N HIS A 101 0.36 11.11 -13.32
CA HIS A 101 0.62 9.67 -13.25
C HIS A 101 1.49 9.27 -12.05
N ARG A 102 2.11 10.23 -11.36
CA ARG A 102 2.90 10.00 -10.14
C ARG A 102 2.05 9.96 -8.89
N CYS A 103 0.96 10.68 -8.86
CA CYS A 103 0.11 10.87 -7.68
C CYS A 103 -1.07 9.90 -7.70
N ALA A 104 -1.44 9.40 -6.55
CA ALA A 104 -2.63 8.56 -6.41
C ALA A 104 -3.92 9.30 -6.79
N VAL A 105 -3.96 10.62 -6.57
CA VAL A 105 -5.02 11.53 -7.02
C VAL A 105 -4.41 12.60 -7.93
N PRO A 106 -4.94 12.86 -9.13
CA PRO A 106 -4.37 13.79 -10.10
C PRO A 106 -4.22 15.22 -9.54
N GLY A 107 -3.01 15.77 -9.61
CA GLY A 107 -2.74 17.14 -9.20
C GLY A 107 -3.00 17.43 -7.72
N ALA A 108 -3.12 16.43 -6.86
CA ALA A 108 -3.52 16.60 -5.48
C ALA A 108 -2.39 17.09 -4.58
N THR A 109 -2.74 18.07 -3.73
CA THR A 109 -1.91 18.57 -2.65
C THR A 109 -2.79 18.88 -1.43
N CYS A 110 -2.31 18.58 -0.23
CA CYS A 110 -3.03 18.82 1.02
C CYS A 110 -2.11 19.44 2.07
N SER A 111 -2.70 20.28 2.94
CA SER A 111 -2.07 20.73 4.17
C SER A 111 -3.10 20.84 5.28
N TRP A 112 -2.68 20.58 6.53
CA TRP A 112 -3.57 20.71 7.69
C TRP A 112 -2.77 20.93 9.00
N ASN A 113 -3.45 21.48 10.00
CA ASN A 113 -3.08 21.45 11.41
C ASN A 113 -4.24 20.80 12.20
N GLU A 114 -4.26 20.91 13.51
CA GLU A 114 -5.34 20.31 14.32
C GLU A 114 -6.74 20.86 13.98
N GLU A 115 -6.85 22.16 13.65
CA GLU A 115 -8.13 22.86 13.49
C GLU A 115 -8.56 22.97 12.01
N LEU A 116 -7.63 23.27 11.12
CA LEU A 116 -7.89 23.60 9.72
C LEU A 116 -7.18 22.66 8.76
N GLY A 117 -7.84 22.36 7.66
CA GLY A 117 -7.25 21.62 6.55
C GLY A 117 -7.76 22.11 5.20
N ALA A 118 -6.87 22.11 4.22
CA ALA A 118 -7.16 22.46 2.84
C ALA A 118 -6.53 21.42 1.89
N ALA A 119 -7.25 21.11 0.81
CA ALA A 119 -6.74 20.28 -0.25
C ALA A 119 -7.19 20.84 -1.61
N LEU A 120 -6.32 20.72 -2.59
CA LEU A 120 -6.57 21.08 -3.98
C LEU A 120 -6.22 19.88 -4.86
N PHE A 121 -7.06 19.55 -5.85
CA PHE A 121 -6.75 18.52 -6.85
C PHE A 121 -7.39 18.82 -8.20
N GLY A 122 -6.82 18.27 -9.25
CA GLY A 122 -7.31 18.43 -10.61
C GLY A 122 -7.99 17.19 -11.17
N THR A 123 -8.25 17.21 -12.46
CA THR A 123 -8.77 16.09 -13.24
C THR A 123 -7.96 15.91 -14.51
N GLY A 124 -7.80 14.68 -14.96
CA GLY A 124 -7.04 14.34 -16.17
C GLY A 124 -5.54 14.60 -16.05
N SER A 125 -4.91 14.93 -17.18
CA SER A 125 -3.46 15.14 -17.27
C SER A 125 -3.04 16.52 -16.76
N CYS A 126 -2.98 16.68 -15.44
CA CYS A 126 -2.50 17.89 -14.76
C CYS A 126 -1.36 17.54 -13.80
N SER A 127 -0.67 18.54 -13.29
CA SER A 127 0.31 18.36 -12.21
C SER A 127 -0.17 19.03 -10.95
N GLY A 128 0.18 18.43 -9.80
CA GLY A 128 0.12 19.08 -8.50
C GLY A 128 1.45 19.74 -8.17
N SER A 129 1.39 20.86 -7.48
CA SER A 129 2.59 21.51 -6.93
C SER A 129 2.31 22.09 -5.56
N MET A 130 3.29 22.01 -4.69
CA MET A 130 3.28 22.63 -3.36
C MET A 130 4.49 23.50 -3.16
N GLN A 131 4.31 24.61 -2.41
CA GLN A 131 5.39 25.49 -2.01
C GLN A 131 5.05 26.18 -0.69
N LYS A 132 5.99 26.18 0.25
CA LYS A 132 5.85 26.93 1.49
C LYS A 132 6.25 28.39 1.27
N SER A 133 5.41 29.33 1.68
CA SER A 133 5.71 30.78 1.62
C SER A 133 6.71 31.18 2.70
N ALA A 134 7.25 32.40 2.60
CA ALA A 134 8.12 32.96 3.63
C ALA A 134 7.41 33.15 4.98
N GLU A 135 6.09 33.35 4.96
CA GLU A 135 5.22 33.46 6.14
C GLU A 135 4.88 32.08 6.73
N GLY A 136 5.22 30.99 6.03
CA GLY A 136 4.97 29.63 6.44
C GLY A 136 3.64 29.04 5.96
N HIS A 137 2.87 29.78 5.19
CA HIS A 137 1.65 29.31 4.54
C HIS A 137 1.98 28.34 3.39
N MET A 138 1.00 27.55 2.95
CA MET A 138 1.20 26.61 1.86
C MET A 138 0.45 27.07 0.59
N HIS A 139 1.20 27.22 -0.50
CA HIS A 139 0.64 27.39 -1.83
C HIS A 139 0.36 26.01 -2.44
N HIS A 140 -0.88 25.77 -2.80
CA HIS A 140 -1.36 24.59 -3.50
C HIS A 140 -1.64 24.97 -4.95
N ARG A 141 -1.14 24.17 -5.91
CA ARG A 141 -1.30 24.47 -7.34
C ARG A 141 -1.71 23.26 -8.12
N VAL A 142 -2.60 23.46 -9.09
CA VAL A 142 -2.86 22.53 -10.19
C VAL A 142 -2.40 23.20 -11.48
N LEU A 143 -1.59 22.47 -12.27
CA LEU A 143 -0.87 22.99 -13.42
C LEU A 143 -1.25 22.25 -14.70
N TRP A 144 -1.45 22.99 -15.78
CA TRP A 144 -1.57 22.48 -17.15
C TRP A 144 -0.63 23.25 -18.08
N PRO A 145 0.04 22.57 -19.06
CA PRO A 145 0.13 21.12 -19.19
C PRO A 145 0.83 20.48 -17.98
N GLU A 146 0.77 19.15 -17.92
CA GLU A 146 1.49 18.44 -16.88
C GLU A 146 2.99 18.79 -16.91
N GLU A 147 3.57 18.93 -15.72
CA GLU A 147 5.01 19.12 -15.54
C GLU A 147 5.51 18.34 -14.33
N GLU A 148 6.77 18.01 -14.33
CA GLU A 148 7.43 17.39 -13.21
C GLU A 148 8.82 17.99 -13.05
N GLY A 149 9.14 18.46 -11.84
CA GLY A 149 10.48 18.89 -11.49
C GLY A 149 11.43 17.69 -11.34
N PRO A 150 12.73 17.92 -11.20
CA PRO A 150 13.67 16.86 -10.85
C PRO A 150 13.27 16.21 -9.54
N GLN A 151 13.02 14.90 -9.55
CA GLN A 151 12.49 14.14 -8.41
C GLN A 151 13.42 13.02 -7.99
N VAL A 152 13.43 12.72 -6.69
CA VAL A 152 14.00 11.47 -6.21
C VAL A 152 13.07 10.34 -6.64
N LEU A 153 13.59 9.39 -7.39
CA LEU A 153 12.86 8.22 -7.86
C LEU A 153 13.08 7.02 -6.96
N TYR A 154 14.30 6.81 -6.54
CA TYR A 154 14.69 5.77 -5.62
C TYR A 154 16.04 6.11 -5.00
N SER A 155 16.11 6.19 -3.66
CA SER A 155 17.35 6.53 -2.98
C SER A 155 17.98 7.82 -3.55
N ASP A 156 19.13 7.74 -4.21
CA ASP A 156 19.83 8.88 -4.83
C ASP A 156 19.56 9.04 -6.34
N CYS A 157 18.68 8.24 -6.90
CA CYS A 157 18.32 8.32 -8.32
C CYS A 157 17.32 9.45 -8.57
N TRP A 158 17.68 10.41 -9.42
CA TRP A 158 16.84 11.54 -9.80
C TRP A 158 16.28 11.37 -11.21
N GLY A 159 14.96 11.57 -11.36
CA GLY A 159 14.36 11.72 -12.67
C GLY A 159 14.58 13.13 -13.21
N PRO A 160 14.78 13.29 -14.54
CA PRO A 160 14.91 14.61 -15.16
C PRO A 160 13.58 15.38 -15.11
N ALA A 161 13.67 16.71 -15.18
CA ALA A 161 12.49 17.56 -15.31
C ALA A 161 11.74 17.26 -16.62
N PHE A 162 10.41 17.34 -16.55
CA PHE A 162 9.52 17.10 -17.67
C PHE A 162 8.46 18.19 -17.75
N ARG A 163 8.08 18.59 -18.95
CA ARG A 163 6.91 19.41 -19.22
C ARG A 163 6.20 18.91 -20.48
N GLY A 164 4.90 18.65 -20.35
CA GLY A 164 4.05 18.25 -21.45
C GLY A 164 3.63 19.41 -22.33
N THR A 165 2.74 19.13 -23.25
CA THR A 165 2.03 20.12 -24.09
C THR A 165 0.54 19.92 -23.95
N MET A 166 -0.24 20.97 -24.20
CA MET A 166 -1.69 20.89 -24.25
C MET A 166 -2.23 21.70 -25.44
N GLU A 167 -3.38 21.29 -25.93
CA GLU A 167 -4.13 22.11 -26.88
C GLU A 167 -4.64 23.37 -26.18
N PRO A 168 -4.73 24.53 -26.90
CA PRO A 168 -5.26 25.76 -26.33
C PRO A 168 -6.65 25.55 -25.70
N SER A 169 -6.84 26.02 -24.49
CA SER A 169 -8.10 25.92 -23.75
C SER A 169 -8.41 27.23 -23.05
N SER A 170 -9.68 27.57 -22.97
CA SER A 170 -10.20 28.74 -22.22
C SER A 170 -10.94 28.32 -20.93
N SER A 171 -10.97 27.05 -20.60
CA SER A 171 -11.70 26.54 -19.43
C SER A 171 -10.89 25.48 -18.69
N PHE A 172 -10.76 25.65 -17.38
CA PHE A 172 -10.00 24.77 -16.47
C PHE A 172 -10.82 24.51 -15.21
N THR A 173 -10.64 23.32 -14.65
CA THR A 173 -11.41 22.88 -13.49
C THR A 173 -10.52 22.24 -12.46
N ALA A 174 -10.69 22.61 -11.20
CA ALA A 174 -10.07 21.99 -10.05
C ALA A 174 -11.09 21.78 -8.93
N TRP A 175 -10.74 20.97 -7.95
CA TRP A 175 -11.53 20.72 -6.76
C TRP A 175 -10.83 21.27 -5.53
N ILE A 176 -11.60 21.94 -4.67
CA ILE A 176 -11.15 22.44 -3.36
C ILE A 176 -11.88 21.63 -2.29
N CYS A 177 -11.13 21.15 -1.30
CA CYS A 177 -11.70 20.56 -0.10
C CYS A 177 -11.22 21.31 1.13
N ILE A 178 -12.16 21.64 2.02
CA ILE A 178 -11.89 22.32 3.30
C ILE A 178 -12.55 21.50 4.41
N GLY A 179 -11.84 21.35 5.52
CA GLY A 179 -12.33 20.57 6.66
C GLY A 179 -11.52 20.82 7.92
N GLU A 180 -11.97 20.29 9.04
CA GLU A 180 -11.22 20.28 10.29
C GLU A 180 -10.06 19.28 10.19
N GLY A 181 -8.85 19.72 10.51
CA GLY A 181 -7.67 18.88 10.47
C GLY A 181 -7.50 18.12 9.15
N LYS A 182 -7.16 16.86 9.23
CA LYS A 182 -7.06 15.95 8.06
C LYS A 182 -8.40 15.63 7.36
N GLY A 183 -9.53 16.21 7.84
CA GLY A 183 -10.84 16.06 7.19
C GLY A 183 -10.86 16.55 5.74
N ALA A 184 -10.07 17.59 5.39
CA ALA A 184 -9.91 18.05 4.02
C ALA A 184 -9.31 16.96 3.10
N ALA A 185 -8.28 16.25 3.57
CA ALA A 185 -7.65 15.17 2.83
C ALA A 185 -8.62 13.98 2.63
N LYS A 186 -9.42 13.62 3.65
CA LYS A 186 -10.46 12.59 3.51
C LYS A 186 -11.54 12.97 2.50
N LYS A 187 -11.99 14.22 2.53
CA LYS A 187 -12.96 14.75 1.54
C LYS A 187 -12.39 14.68 0.11
N MET A 188 -11.12 15.05 -0.06
CA MET A 188 -10.43 14.93 -1.33
C MET A 188 -10.40 13.49 -1.84
N LEU A 189 -9.96 12.54 -1.01
CA LEU A 189 -9.91 11.11 -1.36
C LEU A 189 -11.30 10.57 -1.72
N HIS A 190 -12.31 10.89 -0.91
CA HIS A 190 -13.70 10.50 -1.17
C HIS A 190 -14.22 11.08 -2.48
N THR A 191 -14.03 12.38 -2.71
CA THR A 191 -14.51 13.07 -3.91
C THR A 191 -13.84 12.53 -5.15
N ALA A 192 -12.51 12.40 -5.15
CA ALA A 192 -11.76 11.84 -6.28
C ALA A 192 -12.20 10.40 -6.58
N TRP A 193 -12.40 9.58 -5.53
CA TRP A 193 -12.91 8.22 -5.69
C TRP A 193 -14.27 8.19 -6.35
N LYS A 194 -15.21 8.99 -5.84
CA LYS A 194 -16.59 9.05 -6.33
C LYS A 194 -16.68 9.52 -7.78
N GLN A 195 -15.76 10.40 -8.22
CA GLN A 195 -15.73 10.89 -9.61
C GLN A 195 -15.31 9.80 -10.60
N GLU A 196 -14.35 8.97 -10.25
CA GLU A 196 -13.68 8.05 -11.16
C GLU A 196 -14.12 6.59 -10.99
N TYR A 197 -14.72 6.26 -9.84
CA TYR A 197 -15.12 4.88 -9.58
C TYR A 197 -16.19 4.39 -10.56
N ALA A 198 -15.89 3.30 -11.23
CA ALA A 198 -16.84 2.53 -12.00
C ALA A 198 -16.72 1.05 -11.63
N ALA A 199 -17.83 0.42 -11.32
CA ALA A 199 -17.87 -1.02 -11.08
C ALA A 199 -17.49 -1.75 -12.40
N LYS A 200 -16.36 -2.45 -12.38
CA LYS A 200 -15.85 -3.22 -13.51
C LYS A 200 -15.58 -4.65 -13.07
N LYS A 201 -15.73 -5.59 -13.99
CA LYS A 201 -15.35 -6.99 -13.75
C LYS A 201 -13.83 -7.14 -13.78
N PRO A 202 -13.26 -8.06 -12.99
CA PRO A 202 -11.85 -8.42 -13.13
C PRO A 202 -11.58 -9.07 -14.48
N VAL A 203 -10.32 -9.02 -14.92
CA VAL A 203 -9.88 -9.64 -16.20
C VAL A 203 -9.87 -11.18 -16.15
N ARG A 204 -9.89 -11.77 -14.95
CA ARG A 204 -9.92 -13.21 -14.72
C ARG A 204 -10.95 -13.55 -13.67
N LYS A 205 -11.60 -14.71 -13.83
CA LYS A 205 -12.53 -15.25 -12.84
C LYS A 205 -11.77 -15.81 -11.62
N THR A 206 -12.39 -15.77 -10.48
CA THR A 206 -11.83 -16.27 -9.22
C THR A 206 -11.38 -17.73 -9.27
N GLU A 207 -12.15 -18.62 -9.92
CA GLU A 207 -11.77 -20.03 -10.09
C GLU A 207 -10.48 -20.20 -10.92
N GLU A 208 -10.31 -19.38 -11.97
CA GLU A 208 -9.08 -19.35 -12.77
C GLU A 208 -7.91 -18.82 -11.94
N VAL A 209 -8.12 -17.73 -11.18
CA VAL A 209 -7.10 -17.16 -10.29
C VAL A 209 -6.67 -18.18 -9.23
N TRP A 210 -7.63 -18.90 -8.62
CA TRP A 210 -7.32 -19.98 -7.68
C TRP A 210 -6.45 -21.06 -8.32
N LYS A 211 -6.88 -21.55 -9.47
CA LYS A 211 -6.15 -22.61 -10.19
C LYS A 211 -4.74 -22.18 -10.54
N LEU A 212 -4.56 -21.02 -11.18
CA LEU A 212 -3.25 -20.52 -11.60
C LEU A 212 -2.34 -20.26 -10.39
N SER A 213 -2.89 -19.67 -9.32
CA SER A 213 -2.10 -19.36 -8.12
C SER A 213 -1.72 -20.62 -7.34
N SER A 214 -2.62 -21.61 -7.21
CA SER A 214 -2.28 -22.88 -6.53
C SER A 214 -1.31 -23.73 -7.34
N ASP A 215 -1.39 -23.69 -8.67
CA ASP A 215 -0.41 -24.34 -9.56
C ASP A 215 0.97 -23.67 -9.42
N TYR A 216 1.03 -22.35 -9.37
CA TYR A 216 2.28 -21.61 -9.16
C TYR A 216 2.88 -21.86 -7.77
N ALA A 217 2.07 -21.89 -6.73
CA ALA A 217 2.53 -22.22 -5.37
C ALA A 217 3.20 -23.62 -5.34
N ARG A 218 2.62 -24.63 -5.99
CA ARG A 218 3.27 -25.96 -6.09
C ARG A 218 4.58 -25.91 -6.87
N LEU A 219 4.66 -25.09 -7.92
CA LEU A 219 5.88 -24.93 -8.71
C LEU A 219 7.02 -24.29 -7.91
N LEU A 220 6.69 -23.44 -6.92
CA LEU A 220 7.68 -22.82 -6.04
C LEU A 220 8.28 -23.80 -5.01
N TYR A 221 7.63 -24.95 -4.74
CA TYR A 221 8.09 -25.90 -3.74
C TYR A 221 9.50 -26.42 -4.03
N THR A 222 10.33 -26.52 -3.00
CA THR A 222 11.70 -27.00 -3.07
C THR A 222 12.08 -27.77 -1.80
N GLU A 223 13.06 -28.65 -1.94
CA GLU A 223 13.67 -29.39 -0.84
C GLU A 223 15.19 -29.12 -0.86
N GLU A 224 15.71 -28.64 0.25
CA GLU A 224 17.15 -28.40 0.43
C GLU A 224 17.86 -29.68 0.89
N GLU A 225 19.19 -29.76 0.68
CA GLU A 225 20.01 -30.89 1.04
C GLU A 225 20.00 -31.19 2.55
N ASP A 226 19.87 -30.15 3.38
CA ASP A 226 19.77 -30.27 4.84
C ASP A 226 18.36 -30.71 5.30
N GLY A 227 17.47 -30.92 4.36
CA GLY A 227 16.10 -31.38 4.55
C GLY A 227 15.09 -30.30 4.87
N LEU A 228 15.43 -29.00 4.74
CA LEU A 228 14.43 -27.93 4.76
C LEU A 228 13.51 -28.09 3.54
N ARG A 229 12.22 -27.91 3.78
CA ARG A 229 11.20 -27.84 2.73
C ARG A 229 10.56 -26.46 2.77
N ALA A 230 10.52 -25.79 1.62
CA ALA A 230 10.10 -24.41 1.56
C ALA A 230 9.55 -24.06 0.16
N PHE A 231 8.98 -22.86 0.01
CA PHE A 231 8.66 -22.26 -1.28
C PHE A 231 9.70 -21.19 -1.61
N SER A 232 10.25 -21.27 -2.83
CA SER A 232 11.13 -20.24 -3.36
C SER A 232 10.41 -18.87 -3.36
N ILE A 233 11.16 -17.81 -3.11
CA ILE A 233 10.66 -16.43 -3.16
C ILE A 233 10.20 -16.01 -4.59
N GLY A 234 10.48 -16.82 -5.61
CA GLY A 234 10.07 -16.58 -6.99
C GLY A 234 10.99 -17.24 -8.01
N PHE A 235 10.94 -16.70 -9.24
CA PHE A 235 11.80 -17.14 -10.35
C PHE A 235 12.61 -15.98 -10.90
N THR A 236 13.78 -16.29 -11.47
CA THR A 236 14.59 -15.38 -12.26
C THR A 236 14.89 -15.97 -13.63
N TRP A 237 15.05 -15.11 -14.64
CA TRP A 237 15.47 -15.50 -15.98
C TRP A 237 17.00 -15.60 -16.07
N ASN A 238 17.52 -16.80 -16.32
CA ASN A 238 18.97 -17.01 -16.39
C ASN A 238 19.58 -16.80 -17.80
N GLY A 239 18.78 -16.25 -18.73
CA GLY A 239 19.17 -16.07 -20.14
C GLY A 239 18.68 -17.20 -21.06
N LYS A 240 18.20 -18.32 -20.50
CA LYS A 240 17.73 -19.50 -21.24
C LYS A 240 16.37 -20.00 -20.75
N GLU A 241 16.17 -20.04 -19.45
CA GLU A 241 14.97 -20.55 -18.80
C GLU A 241 14.69 -19.85 -17.48
N TRP A 242 13.46 -19.99 -16.98
CA TRP A 242 13.07 -19.52 -15.66
C TRP A 242 13.52 -20.53 -14.61
N VAL A 243 14.39 -20.06 -13.68
CA VAL A 243 14.89 -20.86 -12.56
C VAL A 243 14.41 -20.26 -11.24
N LYS A 244 14.28 -21.07 -10.20
CA LYS A 244 14.00 -20.57 -8.85
C LYS A 244 15.11 -19.63 -8.42
N ARG A 245 14.73 -18.53 -7.74
CA ARG A 245 15.69 -17.48 -7.34
C ARG A 245 16.73 -18.03 -6.36
N PRO A 246 18.02 -17.94 -6.67
CA PRO A 246 19.09 -18.40 -5.78
C PRO A 246 19.51 -17.37 -4.71
N ASP A 247 19.21 -16.08 -4.96
CA ASP A 247 19.80 -14.94 -4.24
C ASP A 247 19.17 -14.74 -2.86
N PHE A 248 17.88 -15.06 -2.74
CA PHE A 248 17.18 -15.03 -1.46
C PHE A 248 16.85 -16.45 -1.08
N LYS A 249 17.17 -16.81 0.14
CA LYS A 249 16.79 -18.13 0.64
C LYS A 249 15.27 -18.18 0.84
N TYR A 250 14.77 -18.34 1.99
CA TYR A 250 13.35 -18.54 2.23
C TYR A 250 12.87 -17.59 3.34
N GLU A 251 11.67 -17.08 3.21
CA GLU A 251 11.03 -16.23 4.22
C GLU A 251 9.67 -16.80 4.61
N ILE A 252 9.36 -16.77 5.90
CA ILE A 252 8.11 -17.35 6.42
C ILE A 252 6.88 -16.48 6.11
N GLY A 253 7.06 -15.17 6.14
CA GLY A 253 6.05 -14.16 5.81
C GLY A 253 6.53 -13.23 4.70
N TRP A 254 6.25 -11.96 4.80
CA TRP A 254 6.57 -10.81 3.92
C TRP A 254 6.69 -11.17 2.42
N CYS A 255 7.89 -11.25 1.84
CA CYS A 255 8.08 -11.58 0.42
C CYS A 255 8.02 -13.08 0.13
N GLY A 256 8.50 -13.93 1.02
CA GLY A 256 8.54 -15.39 0.81
C GLY A 256 7.21 -16.08 1.02
N GLN A 257 6.38 -15.58 1.93
CA GLN A 257 5.02 -16.05 2.20
C GLN A 257 4.87 -17.57 2.40
N ASN A 258 5.91 -18.22 2.96
CA ASN A 258 5.93 -19.69 3.09
C ASN A 258 4.74 -20.21 3.89
N ALA A 259 4.40 -19.56 5.02
CA ALA A 259 3.25 -19.97 5.83
C ALA A 259 1.92 -19.79 5.10
N SER A 260 1.73 -18.67 4.39
CA SER A 260 0.49 -18.39 3.65
C SER A 260 0.30 -19.31 2.45
N LEU A 261 1.37 -19.58 1.68
CA LEU A 261 1.33 -20.51 0.56
C LEU A 261 1.02 -21.94 1.04
N ALA A 262 1.69 -22.39 2.11
CA ALA A 262 1.45 -23.70 2.71
C ALA A 262 -0.01 -23.86 3.15
N LEU A 263 -0.52 -22.89 3.91
CA LEU A 263 -1.93 -22.86 4.33
C LEU A 263 -2.88 -22.89 3.13
N SER A 264 -2.58 -22.14 2.08
CA SER A 264 -3.42 -22.11 0.87
C SER A 264 -3.43 -23.46 0.14
N LEU A 265 -2.32 -24.20 0.14
CA LEU A 265 -2.29 -25.54 -0.40
C LEU A 265 -3.09 -26.57 0.44
N LEU A 266 -3.18 -26.38 1.77
CA LEU A 266 -4.10 -27.19 2.59
C LEU A 266 -5.56 -26.96 2.18
N TYR A 267 -5.93 -25.72 1.89
CA TYR A 267 -7.26 -25.41 1.34
C TYR A 267 -7.45 -25.99 -0.08
N ASP A 268 -6.44 -25.92 -0.94
CA ASP A 268 -6.50 -26.53 -2.28
C ASP A 268 -6.74 -28.04 -2.21
N TYR A 269 -6.10 -28.74 -1.26
CA TYR A 269 -6.39 -30.14 -1.01
C TYR A 269 -7.85 -30.37 -0.58
N GLN A 270 -8.34 -29.58 0.37
CA GLN A 270 -9.72 -29.71 0.85
C GLN A 270 -10.75 -29.48 -0.27
N MET A 271 -10.49 -28.53 -1.15
CA MET A 271 -11.41 -28.17 -2.25
C MET A 271 -11.31 -29.11 -3.44
N ASN A 272 -10.11 -29.53 -3.80
CA ASN A 272 -9.81 -30.18 -5.06
C ASN A 272 -9.25 -31.61 -4.92
N GLY A 273 -9.01 -32.09 -3.70
CA GLY A 273 -8.47 -33.43 -3.44
C GLY A 273 -7.03 -33.66 -3.93
N ARG A 274 -6.24 -32.59 -4.11
CA ARG A 274 -4.90 -32.70 -4.66
C ARG A 274 -3.89 -33.10 -3.58
N GLU A 275 -3.50 -34.37 -3.57
CA GLU A 275 -2.57 -34.94 -2.60
C GLU A 275 -1.20 -34.21 -2.55
N GLU A 276 -0.73 -33.73 -3.67
CA GLU A 276 0.50 -32.94 -3.75
C GLU A 276 0.41 -31.64 -2.94
N SER A 277 -0.75 -30.96 -2.98
CA SER A 277 -1.01 -29.75 -2.20
C SER A 277 -0.98 -30.03 -0.69
N LEU A 278 -1.58 -31.16 -0.26
CA LEU A 278 -1.49 -31.60 1.14
C LEU A 278 -0.04 -31.87 1.54
N ARG A 279 0.67 -32.66 0.73
CA ARG A 279 2.06 -33.03 0.99
C ARG A 279 2.96 -31.81 1.12
N TYR A 280 2.89 -30.87 0.18
CA TYR A 280 3.75 -29.68 0.20
C TYR A 280 3.38 -28.72 1.31
N GLY A 281 2.10 -28.44 1.52
CA GLY A 281 1.64 -27.55 2.58
C GLY A 281 2.06 -28.04 3.97
N THR A 282 1.86 -29.34 4.26
CA THR A 282 2.26 -29.93 5.53
C THR A 282 3.78 -29.98 5.69
N ALA A 283 4.51 -30.37 4.65
CA ALA A 283 5.98 -30.50 4.70
C ALA A 283 6.66 -29.16 4.95
N VAL A 284 6.18 -28.06 4.35
CA VAL A 284 6.76 -26.72 4.54
C VAL A 284 6.55 -26.25 5.97
N LEU A 285 5.33 -26.32 6.51
CA LEU A 285 5.05 -25.87 7.88
C LEU A 285 5.77 -26.72 8.93
N ASP A 286 5.78 -28.04 8.79
CA ASP A 286 6.52 -28.93 9.68
C ASP A 286 8.01 -28.63 9.66
N SER A 287 8.58 -28.55 8.45
CA SER A 287 10.00 -28.27 8.26
C SER A 287 10.43 -26.92 8.83
N TRP A 288 9.59 -25.89 8.64
CA TRP A 288 9.90 -24.57 9.17
C TRP A 288 9.99 -24.59 10.70
N VAL A 289 8.98 -25.15 11.37
CA VAL A 289 8.92 -25.22 12.82
C VAL A 289 10.09 -26.03 13.39
N GLU A 290 10.53 -27.09 12.69
CA GLU A 290 11.60 -27.97 13.16
C GLU A 290 13.00 -27.42 12.87
N LYS A 291 13.21 -26.82 11.68
CA LYS A 291 14.56 -26.52 11.16
C LYS A 291 14.93 -25.05 11.15
N ALA A 292 13.97 -24.14 10.96
CA ALA A 292 14.26 -22.72 10.94
C ALA A 292 14.37 -22.16 12.37
N ARG A 293 15.42 -22.62 13.08
CA ARG A 293 15.67 -22.25 14.47
C ARG A 293 17.08 -21.67 14.65
N SER A 294 17.20 -20.66 15.50
CA SER A 294 18.50 -20.20 15.96
C SER A 294 19.13 -21.21 16.92
N LYS A 295 20.40 -21.00 17.30
CA LYS A 295 21.08 -21.83 18.32
C LYS A 295 20.40 -21.74 19.69
N GLU A 296 19.73 -20.61 19.95
CA GLU A 296 18.96 -20.34 21.16
C GLU A 296 17.54 -20.93 21.10
N GLY A 297 17.17 -21.54 19.96
CA GLY A 297 15.86 -22.15 19.74
C GLY A 297 14.80 -21.18 19.23
N LEU A 298 15.14 -19.91 18.94
CA LEU A 298 14.19 -18.93 18.43
C LEU A 298 13.79 -19.25 16.98
N LEU A 299 12.52 -19.05 16.66
CA LEU A 299 12.01 -19.21 15.29
C LEU A 299 12.61 -18.14 14.39
N LEU A 300 13.26 -18.57 13.31
CA LEU A 300 13.85 -17.67 12.32
C LEU A 300 12.81 -17.23 11.31
N THR A 301 12.87 -15.98 10.90
CA THR A 301 11.98 -15.40 9.88
C THR A 301 12.49 -15.62 8.47
N ARG A 302 13.80 -15.78 8.33
CA ARG A 302 14.48 -16.16 7.09
C ARG A 302 15.33 -17.39 7.31
N TYR A 303 15.36 -18.27 6.33
CA TYR A 303 16.27 -19.39 6.29
C TYR A 303 17.43 -19.04 5.35
N ASP A 304 18.42 -18.40 5.92
CA ASP A 304 19.70 -18.09 5.30
C ASP A 304 20.81 -18.45 6.29
N PRO A 305 21.82 -19.27 5.94
CA PRO A 305 22.89 -19.64 6.83
C PRO A 305 23.77 -18.48 7.31
N GLU A 306 23.88 -17.42 6.51
CA GLU A 306 24.91 -16.40 6.71
C GLU A 306 24.39 -15.11 7.33
N ASP A 307 23.15 -14.67 7.04
CA ASP A 307 22.66 -13.36 7.49
C ASP A 307 21.14 -13.35 7.62
N SER A 308 20.63 -13.71 8.79
CA SER A 308 19.20 -13.58 9.02
C SER A 308 18.88 -12.92 10.35
N LEU A 309 18.27 -11.75 10.24
CA LEU A 309 17.58 -11.10 11.36
C LEU A 309 16.25 -11.80 11.61
N ILE A 310 15.80 -11.75 12.86
CA ILE A 310 14.41 -12.02 13.21
C ILE A 310 13.69 -10.67 13.09
N ASP A 311 12.59 -10.61 12.37
CA ASP A 311 11.86 -9.34 12.16
C ASP A 311 10.36 -9.45 12.48
N ALA A 312 9.78 -8.33 12.86
CA ALA A 312 8.40 -8.24 13.32
C ALA A 312 7.37 -8.51 12.21
N CYS A 313 7.65 -8.07 10.97
CA CYS A 313 6.73 -8.23 9.84
C CYS A 313 6.54 -9.71 9.51
N ASN A 314 7.65 -10.43 9.33
CA ASN A 314 7.63 -11.87 9.09
C ASN A 314 7.01 -12.65 10.25
N LEU A 315 7.42 -12.37 11.51
CA LEU A 315 6.86 -13.06 12.67
C LEU A 315 5.37 -12.81 12.85
N GLY A 316 4.93 -11.55 12.72
CA GLY A 316 3.54 -11.20 12.90
C GLY A 316 2.64 -11.86 11.85
N THR A 317 3.06 -11.85 10.59
CA THR A 317 2.36 -12.53 9.51
C THR A 317 2.34 -14.05 9.72
N ALA A 318 3.50 -14.65 10.04
CA ALA A 318 3.61 -16.09 10.27
C ALA A 318 2.78 -16.55 11.47
N GLY A 319 2.80 -15.80 12.58
CA GLY A 319 2.03 -16.15 13.78
C GLY A 319 0.54 -16.28 13.51
N GLN A 320 -0.03 -15.34 12.76
CA GLN A 320 -1.41 -15.40 12.31
C GLN A 320 -1.65 -16.61 11.40
N GLN A 321 -0.77 -16.84 10.43
CA GLN A 321 -0.89 -17.95 9.48
C GLN A 321 -0.73 -19.32 10.17
N PHE A 322 0.12 -19.47 11.18
CA PHE A 322 0.24 -20.71 11.94
C PHE A 322 -1.03 -21.03 12.73
N PHE A 323 -1.69 -20.03 13.35
CA PHE A 323 -2.99 -20.24 13.98
C PHE A 323 -4.03 -20.72 12.98
N GLU A 324 -4.14 -20.06 11.82
CA GLU A 324 -5.09 -20.42 10.76
C GLU A 324 -4.76 -21.83 10.19
N ALA A 325 -3.47 -22.17 10.03
CA ALA A 325 -3.03 -23.46 9.52
C ALA A 325 -3.36 -24.60 10.49
N TYR A 326 -3.18 -24.37 11.80
CA TYR A 326 -3.60 -25.35 12.83
C TYR A 326 -5.11 -25.61 12.75
N ASP A 327 -5.92 -24.57 12.64
CA ASP A 327 -7.37 -24.72 12.52
C ASP A 327 -7.76 -25.48 11.24
N GLN A 328 -7.08 -25.18 10.15
CA GLN A 328 -7.30 -25.89 8.89
C GLN A 328 -6.91 -27.37 8.99
N ALA A 329 -5.76 -27.66 9.58
CA ALA A 329 -5.31 -29.03 9.84
C ALA A 329 -6.32 -29.80 10.71
N LYS A 330 -6.82 -29.18 11.77
CA LYS A 330 -7.84 -29.76 12.65
C LYS A 330 -9.13 -30.09 11.90
N ARG A 331 -9.60 -29.21 11.02
CA ARG A 331 -10.77 -29.47 10.16
C ARG A 331 -10.56 -30.67 9.22
N MET A 332 -9.31 -30.91 8.82
CA MET A 332 -8.91 -32.03 7.97
C MET A 332 -8.58 -33.32 8.76
N GLY A 333 -8.74 -33.29 10.09
CA GLY A 333 -8.41 -34.44 10.96
C GLY A 333 -6.92 -34.69 11.17
N LEU A 334 -6.08 -33.69 10.91
CA LEU A 334 -4.63 -33.77 11.11
C LEU A 334 -4.25 -33.22 12.48
N ASP A 335 -3.36 -33.93 13.20
CA ASP A 335 -2.76 -33.43 14.44
C ASP A 335 -1.48 -32.65 14.12
N LYS A 336 -1.56 -31.32 14.24
CA LYS A 336 -0.47 -30.37 13.97
C LYS A 336 -0.28 -29.39 15.14
N LYS A 337 -0.27 -29.94 16.36
CA LYS A 337 -0.07 -29.15 17.58
C LYS A 337 1.22 -28.32 17.53
N ASN A 338 2.28 -28.79 16.89
CA ASN A 338 3.54 -28.07 16.69
C ASN A 338 3.37 -26.72 15.98
N TRP A 339 2.39 -26.58 15.06
CA TRP A 339 2.09 -25.29 14.41
C TRP A 339 1.42 -24.31 15.38
N LEU A 340 0.51 -24.82 16.22
CA LEU A 340 -0.11 -24.02 17.28
C LEU A 340 0.94 -23.54 18.29
N ASP A 341 1.83 -24.45 18.70
CA ASP A 341 2.91 -24.13 19.64
C ASP A 341 3.84 -23.06 19.06
N ALA A 342 4.19 -23.13 17.76
CA ALA A 342 4.99 -22.11 17.08
C ALA A 342 4.30 -20.74 17.05
N ALA A 343 2.97 -20.68 16.84
CA ALA A 343 2.22 -19.43 16.92
C ALA A 343 2.27 -18.81 18.33
N PHE A 344 2.14 -19.61 19.37
CA PHE A 344 2.29 -19.13 20.75
C PHE A 344 3.72 -18.73 21.10
N GLU A 345 4.75 -19.43 20.58
CA GLU A 345 6.15 -19.01 20.74
C GLU A 345 6.40 -17.62 20.17
N ILE A 346 5.79 -17.29 19.02
CA ILE A 346 5.84 -15.94 18.44
C ILE A 346 5.19 -14.92 19.38
N CYS A 347 4.05 -15.25 19.97
CA CYS A 347 3.39 -14.38 20.96
C CYS A 347 4.26 -14.17 22.20
N ASP A 348 4.86 -15.24 22.74
CA ASP A 348 5.74 -15.18 23.91
C ASP A 348 7.01 -14.37 23.58
N PHE A 349 7.59 -14.54 22.39
CA PHE A 349 8.69 -13.70 21.90
C PHE A 349 8.29 -12.22 21.89
N ALA A 350 7.16 -11.87 21.27
CA ALA A 350 6.67 -10.50 21.20
C ALA A 350 6.48 -9.88 22.60
N MET A 351 5.84 -10.61 23.52
CA MET A 351 5.66 -10.16 24.91
C MET A 351 6.99 -9.97 25.65
N SER A 352 7.98 -10.85 25.42
CA SER A 352 9.29 -10.75 26.05
C SER A 352 10.12 -9.54 25.56
N ARG A 353 9.79 -9.01 24.38
CA ARG A 353 10.46 -7.85 23.77
C ARG A 353 9.69 -6.55 23.96
N GLN A 354 8.45 -6.63 24.48
CA GLN A 354 7.61 -5.46 24.66
C GLN A 354 8.16 -4.53 25.74
N ARG A 355 8.43 -3.28 25.37
CA ARG A 355 8.92 -2.22 26.27
C ARG A 355 7.81 -1.69 27.17
N LEU A 356 8.19 -0.90 28.17
CA LEU A 356 7.24 -0.27 29.09
C LEU A 356 6.28 0.68 28.40
N ASP A 357 6.69 1.34 27.32
CA ASP A 357 5.85 2.24 26.50
C ASP A 357 4.86 1.49 25.59
N GLY A 358 4.99 0.17 25.45
CA GLY A 358 4.16 -0.71 24.62
C GLY A 358 4.80 -1.10 23.28
N GLY A 359 5.83 -0.40 22.83
CA GLY A 359 6.55 -0.73 21.60
C GLY A 359 7.29 -2.07 21.70
N ILE A 360 7.38 -2.80 20.59
CA ILE A 360 8.05 -4.11 20.57
C ILE A 360 9.38 -4.00 19.83
N GLY A 361 9.44 -3.35 18.69
CA GLY A 361 10.63 -3.19 17.85
C GLY A 361 10.42 -3.76 16.45
N MET A 362 11.36 -3.49 15.56
CA MET A 362 11.32 -3.89 14.15
C MET A 362 12.04 -5.20 13.92
N SER A 363 13.29 -5.33 14.45
CA SER A 363 14.12 -6.52 14.18
C SER A 363 15.12 -6.83 15.31
N TRP A 364 15.54 -8.08 15.33
CA TRP A 364 16.47 -8.65 16.33
C TRP A 364 17.52 -9.52 15.65
N ASN A 365 18.68 -9.62 16.27
CA ASN A 365 19.70 -10.60 15.90
C ASN A 365 19.21 -12.03 16.16
N ARG A 366 19.89 -13.04 15.62
CA ARG A 366 19.53 -14.46 15.78
C ARG A 366 19.50 -14.94 17.24
N ASP A 367 20.26 -14.30 18.12
CA ASP A 367 20.24 -14.56 19.57
C ASP A 367 19.09 -13.85 20.31
N GLY A 368 18.27 -13.11 19.58
CA GLY A 368 17.16 -12.32 20.11
C GLY A 368 17.57 -10.98 20.72
N SER A 369 18.83 -10.57 20.63
CA SER A 369 19.24 -9.22 21.03
C SER A 369 18.70 -8.16 20.06
N PRO A 370 18.38 -6.94 20.53
CA PRO A 370 17.83 -5.89 19.66
C PRO A 370 18.78 -5.55 18.50
N HIS A 371 18.22 -5.39 17.30
CA HIS A 371 18.91 -4.85 16.13
C HIS A 371 18.35 -3.47 15.76
N GLU A 372 17.07 -3.36 15.38
CA GLU A 372 16.40 -2.09 15.11
C GLU A 372 15.07 -2.02 15.89
N LEU A 373 14.91 -0.96 16.67
CA LEU A 373 13.71 -0.79 17.52
C LEU A 373 12.80 0.35 17.05
N LYS A 374 13.24 1.15 16.07
CA LYS A 374 12.49 2.29 15.55
C LYS A 374 11.49 1.86 14.46
N GLY A 375 10.60 2.79 14.11
CA GLY A 375 9.58 2.58 13.10
C GLY A 375 8.36 1.83 13.61
N THR A 376 7.41 1.63 12.73
CA THR A 376 6.08 1.07 13.06
C THR A 376 5.90 -0.39 12.65
N ALA A 377 6.92 -1.05 12.08
CA ALA A 377 6.85 -2.45 11.66
C ALA A 377 6.52 -3.44 12.80
N GLY A 378 6.92 -3.11 14.04
CA GLY A 378 6.54 -3.91 15.22
C GLY A 378 5.03 -4.07 15.44
N ALA A 379 4.21 -3.24 14.78
CA ALA A 379 2.75 -3.37 14.80
C ALA A 379 2.25 -4.71 14.22
N PHE A 380 3.01 -5.37 13.35
CA PHE A 380 2.64 -6.70 12.83
C PHE A 380 2.48 -7.75 13.95
N LEU A 381 3.21 -7.61 15.06
CA LEU A 381 3.10 -8.52 16.20
C LEU A 381 1.81 -8.37 17.02
N ILE A 382 1.01 -7.32 16.77
CA ILE A 382 -0.33 -7.18 17.33
C ILE A 382 -1.24 -8.31 16.83
N LEU A 383 -1.06 -8.73 15.57
CA LEU A 383 -1.94 -9.70 14.91
C LEU A 383 -1.96 -11.05 15.63
N PRO A 384 -0.82 -11.75 15.85
CA PRO A 384 -0.84 -13.01 16.58
C PRO A 384 -1.22 -12.84 18.05
N LEU A 385 -0.88 -11.73 18.71
CA LEU A 385 -1.28 -11.47 20.10
C LEU A 385 -2.80 -11.37 20.25
N ALA A 386 -3.47 -10.63 19.36
CA ALA A 386 -4.91 -10.51 19.37
C ALA A 386 -5.61 -11.85 19.03
N GLU A 387 -5.07 -12.61 18.09
CA GLU A 387 -5.55 -13.97 17.76
C GLU A 387 -5.37 -14.93 18.94
N ALA A 388 -4.25 -14.87 19.63
CA ALA A 388 -4.01 -15.69 20.82
C ALA A 388 -5.04 -15.41 21.91
N PHE A 389 -5.37 -14.13 22.16
CA PHE A 389 -6.43 -13.75 23.10
C PHE A 389 -7.80 -14.29 22.67
N LEU A 390 -8.19 -14.11 21.41
CA LEU A 390 -9.46 -14.61 20.88
C LEU A 390 -9.61 -16.13 21.05
N ARG A 391 -8.50 -16.88 21.01
CA ARG A 391 -8.48 -18.34 21.14
C ARG A 391 -8.49 -18.83 22.58
N THR A 392 -7.78 -18.14 23.47
CA THR A 392 -7.51 -18.64 24.83
C THR A 392 -8.29 -17.91 25.91
N GLY A 393 -8.66 -16.65 25.66
CA GLY A 393 -9.21 -15.75 26.68
C GLY A 393 -8.18 -15.32 27.74
N GLU A 394 -6.87 -15.61 27.54
CA GLU A 394 -5.84 -15.25 28.50
C GLU A 394 -5.49 -13.76 28.43
N ASP A 395 -5.69 -13.03 29.52
CA ASP A 395 -5.49 -11.58 29.62
C ASP A 395 -4.08 -11.12 29.24
N ARG A 396 -3.03 -11.94 29.42
CA ARG A 396 -1.66 -11.57 29.06
C ARG A 396 -1.52 -11.20 27.59
N TYR A 397 -2.23 -11.89 26.69
CA TYR A 397 -2.22 -11.60 25.26
C TYR A 397 -2.97 -10.33 24.92
N SER A 398 -4.15 -10.12 25.53
CA SER A 398 -4.93 -8.89 25.30
C SER A 398 -4.22 -7.65 25.83
N ILE A 399 -3.60 -7.75 27.03
CA ILE A 399 -2.82 -6.64 27.60
C ILE A 399 -1.65 -6.28 26.68
N ALA A 400 -0.91 -7.26 26.18
CA ALA A 400 0.20 -7.03 25.27
C ALA A 400 -0.28 -6.42 23.94
N ALA A 401 -1.35 -6.95 23.35
CA ALA A 401 -1.92 -6.43 22.11
C ALA A 401 -2.43 -4.99 22.26
N VAL A 402 -3.16 -4.67 23.34
CA VAL A 402 -3.66 -3.31 23.64
C VAL A 402 -2.50 -2.32 23.78
N ARG A 403 -1.45 -2.68 24.51
CA ARG A 403 -0.28 -1.82 24.71
C ARG A 403 0.45 -1.56 23.40
N ALA A 404 0.68 -2.61 22.60
CA ALA A 404 1.33 -2.49 21.29
C ALA A 404 0.48 -1.64 20.34
N TYR A 405 -0.82 -1.93 20.23
CA TYR A 405 -1.73 -1.19 19.37
C TYR A 405 -1.77 0.30 19.75
N SER A 406 -1.87 0.60 21.05
CA SER A 406 -1.88 1.98 21.53
C SER A 406 -0.58 2.71 21.25
N TYR A 407 0.57 2.03 21.35
CA TYR A 407 1.88 2.60 21.02
C TYR A 407 1.98 2.93 19.53
N TYR A 408 1.79 1.95 18.65
CA TYR A 408 1.98 2.11 17.21
C TYR A 408 0.92 3.00 16.57
N TYR A 409 -0.32 2.96 17.07
CA TYR A 409 -1.36 3.86 16.59
C TYR A 409 -1.05 5.33 16.97
N ARG A 410 -0.55 5.58 18.17
CA ARG A 410 -0.13 6.93 18.59
C ARG A 410 1.03 7.44 17.74
N GLU A 411 2.04 6.61 17.45
CA GLU A 411 3.12 6.97 16.54
C GLU A 411 2.59 7.34 15.14
N PHE A 412 1.69 6.52 14.60
CA PHE A 412 1.03 6.79 13.33
C PHE A 412 0.19 8.09 13.37
N ALA A 413 -0.61 8.28 14.41
CA ALA A 413 -1.50 9.44 14.53
C ALA A 413 -0.71 10.74 14.69
N ASN A 414 0.38 10.73 15.47
CA ASN A 414 1.23 11.90 15.70
C ASN A 414 2.03 12.28 14.46
N ASN A 415 2.52 11.31 13.72
CA ASN A 415 3.30 11.55 12.50
C ASN A 415 2.40 11.84 11.28
N GLY A 416 1.15 11.39 11.29
CA GLY A 416 0.27 11.43 10.10
C GLY A 416 0.59 10.37 9.04
N TYR A 417 1.61 9.52 9.24
CA TYR A 417 2.07 8.48 8.31
C TYR A 417 2.71 7.29 9.05
N GLY A 418 2.88 6.18 8.32
CA GLY A 418 3.62 5.01 8.79
C GLY A 418 5.03 4.93 8.22
N THR A 419 5.95 4.28 8.93
CA THR A 419 7.37 4.19 8.57
C THR A 419 7.94 2.79 8.78
N SER A 420 8.88 2.40 7.95
CA SER A 420 9.67 1.17 8.09
C SER A 420 8.85 -0.12 8.09
N GLY A 421 7.80 -0.19 7.27
CA GLY A 421 7.08 -1.43 7.04
C GLY A 421 7.75 -2.30 5.97
N ALA A 422 8.27 -1.67 4.92
CA ALA A 422 9.13 -2.33 3.96
C ALA A 422 10.51 -2.54 4.59
N LEU A 423 10.87 -3.79 4.83
CA LEU A 423 12.09 -4.16 5.58
C LEU A 423 13.41 -3.77 4.89
N ASP A 424 13.37 -3.49 3.61
CA ASP A 424 14.50 -3.10 2.77
C ASP A 424 14.73 -1.59 2.71
N THR A 425 13.77 -0.78 3.17
CA THR A 425 13.90 0.68 3.18
C THR A 425 13.35 1.27 4.48
N CYS A 426 14.08 2.22 5.06
CA CYS A 426 13.59 3.05 6.16
C CYS A 426 12.95 4.30 5.57
N CYS A 427 11.72 4.21 5.08
CA CYS A 427 11.00 5.32 4.48
C CYS A 427 9.54 5.34 4.92
N ILE A 428 8.82 6.37 4.51
CA ILE A 428 7.36 6.46 4.68
C ILE A 428 6.73 5.51 3.68
N ASP A 429 5.86 4.63 4.15
CA ASP A 429 5.30 3.56 3.36
C ASP A 429 3.82 3.25 3.68
N LYS A 430 3.24 2.42 2.85
CA LYS A 430 1.92 1.82 3.03
C LYS A 430 1.94 0.68 4.04
N GLU A 431 2.98 -0.13 4.01
CA GLU A 431 2.98 -1.47 4.62
C GLU A 431 2.93 -1.44 6.13
N SER A 432 3.59 -0.47 6.76
CA SER A 432 3.62 -0.32 8.22
C SER A 432 2.27 0.04 8.85
N VAL A 433 1.29 0.49 8.06
CA VAL A 433 -0.06 0.82 8.55
C VAL A 433 -1.06 -0.34 8.32
N ILE A 434 -0.73 -1.30 7.47
CA ILE A 434 -1.56 -2.49 7.26
C ILE A 434 -1.89 -3.21 8.58
N PRO A 435 -0.93 -3.46 9.50
CA PRO A 435 -1.24 -4.11 10.77
C PRO A 435 -2.12 -3.26 11.70
N LEU A 436 -2.20 -1.94 11.51
CA LEU A 436 -3.13 -1.10 12.27
C LEU A 436 -4.57 -1.27 11.78
N LEU A 437 -4.80 -1.42 10.47
CA LEU A 437 -6.12 -1.79 9.95
C LEU A 437 -6.52 -3.18 10.44
N LYS A 438 -5.70 -4.20 10.17
CA LYS A 438 -5.97 -5.61 10.56
C LYS A 438 -6.09 -5.76 12.08
N GLY A 439 -5.14 -5.19 12.83
CA GLY A 439 -5.12 -5.22 14.28
C GLY A 439 -6.30 -4.50 14.92
N GLY A 440 -6.73 -3.37 14.35
CA GLY A 440 -7.91 -2.64 14.80
C GLY A 440 -9.19 -3.48 14.69
N LEU A 441 -9.39 -4.17 13.57
CA LEU A 441 -10.52 -5.08 13.40
C LEU A 441 -10.45 -6.29 14.33
N LEU A 442 -9.25 -6.87 14.54
CA LEU A 442 -9.04 -7.94 15.52
C LEU A 442 -9.34 -7.48 16.95
N MET A 443 -8.84 -6.30 17.33
CA MET A 443 -9.10 -5.72 18.65
C MET A 443 -10.57 -5.35 18.83
N TYR A 444 -11.27 -4.89 17.80
CA TYR A 444 -12.72 -4.68 17.83
C TYR A 444 -13.47 -6.00 18.07
N ARG A 445 -13.11 -7.06 17.34
CA ARG A 445 -13.68 -8.42 17.55
C ARG A 445 -13.43 -8.94 18.97
N ALA A 446 -12.23 -8.68 19.51
CA ALA A 446 -11.82 -9.16 20.82
C ALA A 446 -12.46 -8.41 22.00
N THR A 447 -12.75 -7.11 21.83
CA THR A 447 -13.15 -6.23 22.94
C THR A 447 -14.56 -5.65 22.80
N GLY A 448 -15.07 -5.55 21.56
CA GLY A 448 -16.34 -4.86 21.26
C GLY A 448 -16.27 -3.33 21.38
N PHE A 449 -15.07 -2.73 21.53
CA PHE A 449 -14.94 -1.28 21.69
C PHE A 449 -14.82 -0.58 20.33
N ASP A 450 -15.80 0.30 20.01
CA ASP A 450 -15.88 1.04 18.74
C ASP A 450 -14.63 1.84 18.41
N LYS A 451 -13.90 2.33 19.42
CA LYS A 451 -12.64 3.04 19.20
C LYS A 451 -11.63 2.29 18.31
N TYR A 452 -11.62 0.94 18.35
CA TYR A 452 -10.72 0.16 17.51
C TYR A 452 -11.21 0.09 16.06
N LEU A 453 -12.52 0.13 15.86
CA LEU A 453 -13.11 0.24 14.53
C LEU A 453 -12.81 1.62 13.92
N GLU A 454 -12.95 2.70 14.70
CA GLU A 454 -12.59 4.05 14.29
C GLU A 454 -11.09 4.17 13.94
N MET A 455 -10.22 3.60 14.77
CA MET A 455 -8.78 3.55 14.52
C MET A 455 -8.42 2.73 13.26
N ALA A 456 -9.13 1.64 13.01
CA ALA A 456 -8.97 0.85 11.78
C ALA A 456 -9.42 1.64 10.55
N GLU A 457 -10.50 2.41 10.66
CA GLU A 457 -10.96 3.28 9.57
C GLU A 457 -9.98 4.42 9.29
N GLU A 458 -9.33 5.00 10.31
CA GLU A 458 -8.25 5.96 10.13
C GLU A 458 -7.05 5.36 9.37
N ALA A 459 -6.67 4.13 9.71
CA ALA A 459 -5.64 3.41 8.97
C ALA A 459 -6.06 3.16 7.51
N ALA A 460 -7.32 2.82 7.25
CA ALA A 460 -7.85 2.64 5.90
C ALA A 460 -7.84 3.93 5.08
N TRP A 461 -8.12 5.09 5.69
CA TRP A 461 -7.97 6.38 5.02
C TRP A 461 -6.52 6.66 4.62
N TYR A 462 -5.55 6.39 5.48
CA TYR A 462 -4.14 6.51 5.12
C TYR A 462 -3.76 5.54 3.99
N LEU A 463 -4.16 4.27 4.07
CA LEU A 463 -3.93 3.30 3.00
C LEU A 463 -4.54 3.75 1.66
N SER A 464 -5.64 4.50 1.70
CA SER A 464 -6.29 5.07 0.53
C SER A 464 -5.48 6.19 -0.13
N THR A 465 -4.57 6.85 0.59
CA THR A 465 -3.66 7.85 -0.01
C THR A 465 -2.64 7.22 -0.96
N TRP A 466 -2.41 5.91 -0.82
CA TRP A 466 -1.52 5.12 -1.67
C TRP A 466 -2.24 4.45 -2.85
N GLN A 467 -3.58 4.51 -2.88
CA GLN A 467 -4.41 3.85 -3.88
C GLN A 467 -4.71 4.78 -5.06
N TRP A 468 -4.48 4.32 -6.29
CA TRP A 468 -4.76 5.10 -7.50
C TRP A 468 -6.26 5.30 -7.70
N HIS A 469 -6.67 6.57 -7.78
CA HIS A 469 -8.04 7.04 -8.04
C HIS A 469 -8.28 7.32 -9.53
N GLN A 470 -7.35 6.90 -10.39
CA GLN A 470 -7.40 7.20 -11.82
C GLN A 470 -6.85 6.06 -12.66
N THR A 471 -7.28 6.01 -13.91
CA THR A 471 -6.69 5.17 -14.95
C THR A 471 -5.71 6.00 -15.78
N VAL A 472 -4.42 5.69 -15.68
CA VAL A 472 -3.39 6.27 -16.53
C VAL A 472 -3.47 5.64 -17.91
N LYS A 473 -3.59 6.47 -18.96
CA LYS A 473 -3.57 6.00 -20.34
C LYS A 473 -2.14 5.94 -20.85
N TYR A 474 -1.64 4.72 -21.02
CA TYR A 474 -0.31 4.49 -21.58
C TYR A 474 -0.37 4.46 -23.11
N PRO A 475 0.69 4.96 -23.82
CA PRO A 475 0.79 4.80 -25.26
C PRO A 475 0.71 3.33 -25.68
N ALA A 476 0.04 3.06 -26.81
CA ALA A 476 -0.25 1.69 -27.26
C ALA A 476 1.00 0.86 -27.61
N ASP A 477 2.13 1.49 -27.83
CA ASP A 477 3.42 0.84 -28.10
C ASP A 477 4.20 0.44 -26.85
N THR A 478 3.78 0.94 -25.68
CA THR A 478 4.38 0.59 -24.39
C THR A 478 3.93 -0.80 -23.92
N VAL A 479 4.67 -1.39 -22.96
CA VAL A 479 4.31 -2.69 -22.37
C VAL A 479 2.92 -2.62 -21.71
N LEU A 480 2.66 -1.62 -20.88
CA LEU A 480 1.38 -1.48 -20.18
C LEU A 480 0.24 -1.11 -21.13
N GLY A 481 0.52 -0.32 -22.18
CA GLY A 481 -0.45 -0.02 -23.23
C GLY A 481 -0.89 -1.27 -24.00
N LYS A 482 0.07 -2.14 -24.36
CA LYS A 482 -0.22 -3.45 -25.01
C LYS A 482 -0.99 -4.39 -24.11
N MET A 483 -0.72 -4.36 -22.79
CA MET A 483 -1.46 -5.17 -21.81
C MET A 483 -2.86 -4.63 -21.52
N GLY A 484 -3.16 -3.37 -21.89
CA GLY A 484 -4.38 -2.69 -21.49
C GLY A 484 -4.47 -2.53 -19.97
N TYR A 485 -3.34 -2.31 -19.29
CA TYR A 485 -3.27 -2.24 -17.85
C TYR A 485 -4.05 -1.05 -17.29
N ASP A 486 -4.96 -1.32 -16.35
CA ASP A 486 -5.74 -0.31 -15.63
C ASP A 486 -5.09 -0.04 -14.26
N THR A 487 -4.60 1.20 -14.04
CA THR A 487 -3.99 1.59 -12.76
C THR A 487 -5.00 1.82 -11.65
N PHE A 488 -6.28 2.02 -11.97
CA PHE A 488 -7.32 2.29 -10.97
C PHE A 488 -7.39 1.18 -9.92
N GLY A 489 -7.30 1.58 -8.64
CA GLY A 489 -7.30 0.65 -7.52
C GLY A 489 -5.93 0.03 -7.19
N GLY A 490 -4.92 0.19 -8.05
CA GLY A 490 -3.54 -0.19 -7.74
C GLY A 490 -2.96 0.66 -6.62
N THR A 491 -1.95 0.16 -5.91
CA THR A 491 -1.35 0.89 -4.78
C THR A 491 0.16 1.05 -4.94
N ALA A 492 0.69 2.22 -4.60
CA ALA A 492 2.13 2.43 -4.50
C ALA A 492 2.69 1.79 -3.22
N VAL A 493 3.98 1.54 -3.20
CA VAL A 493 4.69 0.87 -2.09
C VAL A 493 5.08 1.88 -1.01
N SER A 494 5.90 2.87 -1.36
CA SER A 494 6.52 3.80 -0.43
C SER A 494 7.01 5.06 -1.13
N THR A 495 7.46 6.05 -0.37
CA THR A 495 8.03 7.28 -0.93
C THR A 495 9.34 7.07 -1.67
N SER A 496 10.01 5.95 -1.47
CA SER A 496 11.25 5.59 -2.18
C SER A 496 11.06 4.54 -3.27
N HIS A 497 9.91 3.85 -3.31
CA HIS A 497 9.57 2.86 -4.32
C HIS A 497 8.35 3.32 -5.12
N HIS A 498 8.60 4.00 -6.24
CA HIS A 498 7.56 4.57 -7.08
C HIS A 498 7.03 3.58 -8.12
N HIS A 499 6.57 2.42 -7.67
CA HIS A 499 5.88 1.47 -8.52
C HIS A 499 4.54 1.06 -7.88
N LEU A 500 3.60 0.63 -8.71
CA LEU A 500 2.37 0.03 -8.26
C LEU A 500 2.58 -1.46 -8.10
N ASP A 501 2.19 -1.99 -6.96
CA ASP A 501 2.29 -3.39 -6.63
C ASP A 501 0.95 -4.00 -6.19
N PRO A 502 0.78 -5.31 -6.26
CA PRO A 502 -0.41 -5.98 -5.77
C PRO A 502 -0.37 -6.29 -4.25
N PHE A 503 0.53 -5.67 -3.46
CA PHE A 503 0.65 -5.96 -2.03
C PHE A 503 -0.64 -5.65 -1.25
N ALA A 504 -1.39 -4.65 -1.67
CA ALA A 504 -2.68 -4.30 -1.08
C ALA A 504 -3.72 -5.44 -1.08
N LEU A 505 -3.54 -6.49 -1.91
CA LEU A 505 -4.37 -7.68 -1.84
C LEU A 505 -4.44 -8.27 -0.43
N CYS A 506 -3.37 -8.15 0.36
CA CYS A 506 -3.30 -8.70 1.71
C CYS A 506 -4.34 -8.10 2.68
N TYR A 507 -4.89 -6.92 2.40
CA TYR A 507 -5.94 -6.29 3.22
C TYR A 507 -7.30 -6.12 2.53
N VAL A 508 -7.50 -6.75 1.38
CA VAL A 508 -8.83 -6.79 0.72
C VAL A 508 -9.91 -7.37 1.64
N PRO A 509 -9.70 -8.52 2.32
CA PRO A 509 -10.69 -9.04 3.26
C PRO A 509 -11.00 -8.08 4.41
N ASP A 510 -9.99 -7.34 4.88
CA ASP A 510 -10.14 -6.39 5.99
C ASP A 510 -10.95 -5.16 5.59
N LEU A 511 -10.78 -4.64 4.36
CA LEU A 511 -11.64 -3.58 3.85
C LEU A 511 -13.09 -4.03 3.62
N LEU A 512 -13.31 -5.28 3.21
CA LEU A 512 -14.67 -5.85 3.11
C LEU A 512 -15.32 -5.92 4.50
N GLU A 513 -14.60 -6.42 5.51
CA GLU A 513 -15.09 -6.42 6.89
C GLU A 513 -15.35 -4.99 7.41
N LEU A 514 -14.43 -4.05 7.14
CA LEU A 514 -14.60 -2.66 7.54
C LEU A 514 -15.88 -2.06 6.92
N SER A 515 -16.16 -2.36 5.64
CA SER A 515 -17.41 -1.96 4.99
C SER A 515 -18.65 -2.50 5.69
N GLU A 516 -18.63 -3.79 6.05
CA GLU A 516 -19.73 -4.43 6.77
C GLU A 516 -19.95 -3.82 8.16
N ARG A 517 -18.87 -3.54 8.91
CA ARG A 517 -18.93 -3.01 10.27
C ARG A 517 -19.35 -1.53 10.32
N THR A 518 -18.87 -0.73 9.36
CA THR A 518 -19.14 0.72 9.32
C THR A 518 -20.38 1.07 8.50
N GLY A 519 -20.88 0.15 7.65
CA GLY A 519 -21.94 0.42 6.67
C GLY A 519 -21.47 1.32 5.52
N ARG A 520 -20.18 1.63 5.40
CA ARG A 520 -19.64 2.50 4.37
C ARG A 520 -19.25 1.69 3.14
N GLU A 521 -20.06 1.76 2.09
CA GLU A 521 -19.89 1.02 0.83
C GLU A 521 -18.55 1.34 0.11
N GLU A 522 -17.97 2.52 0.35
CA GLU A 522 -16.69 2.91 -0.25
C GLU A 522 -15.57 1.93 0.07
N TRP A 523 -15.52 1.37 1.27
CA TRP A 523 -14.48 0.39 1.64
C TRP A 523 -14.59 -0.89 0.81
N LYS A 524 -15.79 -1.35 0.54
CA LYS A 524 -16.04 -2.48 -0.36
C LYS A 524 -15.63 -2.13 -1.80
N GLN A 525 -15.98 -0.94 -2.28
CA GLN A 525 -15.58 -0.49 -3.62
C GLN A 525 -14.06 -0.45 -3.76
N ARG A 526 -13.34 0.08 -2.75
CA ARG A 526 -11.88 0.13 -2.70
C ARG A 526 -11.27 -1.27 -2.69
N ALA A 527 -11.81 -2.18 -1.88
CA ALA A 527 -11.40 -3.58 -1.82
C ALA A 527 -11.53 -4.28 -3.19
N LEU A 528 -12.68 -4.14 -3.86
CA LEU A 528 -12.93 -4.74 -5.16
C LEU A 528 -12.05 -4.13 -6.27
N ALA A 529 -11.72 -2.84 -6.17
CA ALA A 529 -10.79 -2.20 -7.09
C ALA A 529 -9.35 -2.73 -6.90
N ILE A 530 -8.90 -2.94 -5.66
CA ILE A 530 -7.61 -3.59 -5.36
C ILE A 530 -7.59 -5.02 -5.91
N TRP A 531 -8.64 -5.80 -5.65
CA TRP A 531 -8.74 -7.16 -6.21
C TRP A 531 -8.63 -7.15 -7.73
N ARG A 532 -9.44 -6.32 -8.40
CA ARG A 532 -9.42 -6.20 -9.86
C ARG A 532 -8.04 -5.81 -10.40
N ASN A 533 -7.36 -4.87 -9.73
CA ASN A 533 -6.00 -4.47 -10.11
C ASN A 533 -5.00 -5.62 -9.90
N GLY A 534 -5.05 -6.29 -8.75
CA GLY A 534 -4.09 -7.31 -8.34
C GLY A 534 -4.17 -8.64 -9.11
N VAL A 535 -5.22 -8.85 -9.89
CA VAL A 535 -5.35 -10.03 -10.79
C VAL A 535 -4.96 -9.74 -12.23
N GLN A 536 -4.59 -8.51 -12.56
CA GLN A 536 -3.95 -8.17 -13.82
C GLN A 536 -2.50 -8.71 -13.85
N GLY A 537 -1.96 -8.96 -14.99
CA GLY A 537 -0.56 -9.40 -15.13
C GLY A 537 -0.24 -10.83 -14.66
N ILE A 538 -1.25 -11.64 -14.27
CA ILE A 538 -1.04 -13.06 -14.00
C ILE A 538 -0.76 -13.77 -15.32
N SER A 539 0.37 -14.47 -15.40
CA SER A 539 0.69 -15.30 -16.55
C SER A 539 -0.22 -16.54 -16.61
N ASP A 540 -0.71 -16.87 -17.79
CA ASP A 540 -1.39 -18.13 -18.09
C ASP A 540 -0.46 -19.24 -18.60
N GLY A 541 0.86 -18.96 -18.61
CA GLY A 541 1.90 -19.82 -19.16
C GLY A 541 2.29 -19.47 -20.61
N THR A 542 1.55 -18.58 -21.27
CA THR A 542 1.86 -18.10 -22.63
C THR A 542 2.44 -16.69 -22.64
N MET A 543 2.30 -15.94 -21.53
CA MET A 543 2.78 -14.57 -21.43
C MET A 543 4.28 -14.51 -21.62
N GLN A 544 4.71 -13.81 -22.65
CA GLN A 544 6.11 -13.54 -22.93
C GLN A 544 6.32 -12.03 -23.00
N LEU A 545 7.21 -11.53 -22.17
CA LEU A 545 7.55 -10.11 -22.13
C LEU A 545 9.03 -9.92 -22.40
N MET A 546 9.34 -8.97 -23.26
CA MET A 546 10.70 -8.64 -23.69
C MET A 546 11.47 -9.85 -24.26
N GLN A 547 12.70 -10.09 -23.81
CA GLN A 547 13.57 -11.14 -24.36
C GLN A 547 13.53 -12.46 -23.59
N ALA A 548 12.80 -12.52 -22.48
CA ALA A 548 12.62 -13.77 -21.72
C ALA A 548 11.63 -14.71 -22.40
N GLY A 549 11.74 -16.00 -22.13
CA GLY A 549 10.77 -16.99 -22.59
C GLY A 549 9.40 -16.88 -21.89
N PRO A 550 8.44 -17.74 -22.29
CA PRO A 550 7.12 -17.76 -21.66
C PRO A 550 7.23 -17.92 -20.14
N ARG A 551 6.48 -17.10 -19.41
CA ARG A 551 6.49 -17.08 -17.96
C ARG A 551 5.71 -18.26 -17.39
N PRO A 552 6.12 -18.84 -16.26
CA PRO A 552 5.33 -19.87 -15.59
C PRO A 552 3.90 -19.41 -15.34
N ALA A 553 2.94 -20.31 -15.53
CA ALA A 553 1.53 -20.03 -15.26
C ALA A 553 1.32 -19.66 -13.78
N GLY A 554 0.52 -18.65 -13.50
CA GLY A 554 0.27 -18.11 -12.16
C GLY A 554 1.30 -17.12 -11.65
N SER A 555 2.45 -16.97 -12.32
CA SER A 555 3.47 -16.00 -11.96
C SER A 555 3.05 -14.57 -12.32
N CYS A 556 3.65 -13.59 -11.63
CA CYS A 556 3.58 -12.18 -12.01
C CYS A 556 4.83 -11.44 -11.52
N ASP A 557 4.97 -10.22 -12.00
CA ASP A 557 6.02 -9.30 -11.55
C ASP A 557 5.76 -8.83 -10.12
N GLU A 558 6.78 -8.25 -9.52
CA GLU A 558 6.70 -7.56 -8.23
C GLU A 558 5.78 -6.34 -8.30
N GLY A 559 5.84 -5.60 -9.40
CA GLY A 559 5.00 -4.45 -9.62
C GLY A 559 5.17 -3.85 -11.02
N ILE A 560 4.56 -2.69 -11.24
CA ILE A 560 4.65 -1.96 -12.49
C ILE A 560 5.21 -0.56 -12.27
N LEU A 561 6.03 -0.11 -13.22
CA LEU A 561 6.52 1.26 -13.27
C LEU A 561 5.50 2.12 -14.02
N HIS A 562 4.73 2.88 -13.26
CA HIS A 562 3.63 3.70 -13.77
C HIS A 562 4.08 5.10 -14.19
N THR A 563 5.37 5.43 -14.03
CA THR A 563 5.94 6.73 -14.34
C THR A 563 6.62 6.77 -15.70
N ARG A 564 6.95 7.98 -16.19
CA ARG A 564 7.73 8.18 -17.44
C ARG A 564 9.14 7.63 -17.36
N TRP A 565 9.69 7.58 -16.14
CA TRP A 565 11.06 7.18 -15.91
C TRP A 565 11.28 5.67 -15.98
N GLY A 566 10.20 4.90 -16.03
CA GLY A 566 10.24 3.45 -16.11
C GLY A 566 11.03 2.83 -14.97
N ASN A 567 12.26 2.46 -15.23
CA ASN A 567 13.17 1.94 -14.21
C ASN A 567 13.98 3.09 -13.61
N TYR A 568 13.93 3.27 -12.30
CA TYR A 568 14.60 4.36 -11.59
C TYR A 568 16.13 4.28 -11.53
N LYS A 569 16.74 3.23 -12.05
CA LYS A 569 18.18 3.11 -12.23
C LYS A 569 18.64 3.54 -13.63
N THR A 570 17.70 3.89 -14.49
CA THR A 570 18.01 4.26 -15.86
C THR A 570 17.54 5.68 -16.12
N ASP A 571 18.30 6.41 -16.89
CA ASP A 571 17.82 7.56 -17.60
C ASP A 571 16.57 7.17 -18.41
N GLY A 572 15.76 8.11 -18.79
CA GLY A 572 14.52 7.84 -19.50
C GLY A 572 14.64 7.12 -20.85
N GLU A 573 15.88 6.82 -21.31
CA GLU A 573 16.10 6.11 -22.57
C GLU A 573 15.85 4.60 -22.46
N ASN A 574 16.11 4.01 -21.30
CA ASN A 574 15.97 2.56 -21.08
C ASN A 574 14.68 2.18 -20.36
N GLY A 575 14.04 3.11 -19.69
CA GLY A 575 12.75 2.92 -19.05
C GLY A 575 11.64 3.37 -19.98
N SER A 576 10.92 2.46 -20.60
CA SER A 576 9.73 2.86 -21.33
C SER A 576 8.66 3.30 -20.33
N TRP A 577 8.02 4.41 -20.59
CA TRP A 577 6.86 4.83 -19.83
C TRP A 577 5.83 3.70 -19.77
N GLY A 578 5.39 3.37 -18.55
CA GLY A 578 4.45 2.28 -18.36
C GLY A 578 5.07 0.91 -18.61
N SER A 579 6.20 0.60 -18.02
CA SER A 579 6.84 -0.72 -18.04
C SER A 579 6.60 -1.49 -16.74
N ILE A 580 6.92 -2.78 -16.74
CA ILE A 580 6.94 -3.59 -15.53
C ILE A 580 8.23 -3.36 -14.74
N PHE A 581 8.08 -3.38 -13.40
CA PHE A 581 9.22 -3.33 -12.50
C PHE A 581 10.10 -4.55 -12.72
N SER A 582 11.40 -4.38 -12.64
CA SER A 582 12.41 -5.42 -12.88
C SER A 582 12.38 -6.10 -14.26
N VAL A 583 11.61 -5.61 -15.16
CA VAL A 583 11.72 -5.81 -16.62
C VAL A 583 12.11 -7.23 -17.06
N THR A 584 11.52 -8.30 -16.61
CA THR A 584 11.81 -9.65 -17.09
C THR A 584 12.60 -10.57 -16.19
N GLN A 585 13.25 -10.06 -15.15
CA GLN A 585 14.20 -10.89 -14.42
C GLN A 585 13.62 -11.54 -13.18
N TRP A 586 12.55 -10.94 -12.59
CA TRP A 586 12.03 -11.37 -11.30
C TRP A 586 10.53 -11.62 -11.33
N LEU A 587 10.16 -12.85 -11.04
CA LEU A 587 8.79 -13.24 -10.76
C LEU A 587 8.72 -13.61 -9.29
N VAL A 588 7.78 -13.03 -8.57
CA VAL A 588 7.75 -13.13 -7.10
C VAL A 588 6.63 -14.03 -6.58
N ALA A 589 6.78 -14.51 -5.35
CA ALA A 589 5.86 -15.44 -4.71
C ALA A 589 4.67 -14.74 -4.04
N TRP A 590 4.88 -13.59 -3.40
CA TRP A 590 3.92 -12.96 -2.51
C TRP A 590 2.60 -12.52 -3.16
N PRO A 591 2.51 -12.07 -4.43
CA PRO A 591 1.22 -11.76 -5.02
C PRO A 591 0.34 -13.00 -5.18
N CYS A 592 0.95 -14.15 -5.44
CA CYS A 592 0.26 -15.44 -5.49
C CYS A 592 -0.34 -15.79 -4.12
N ALA A 593 0.46 -15.64 -3.04
CA ALA A 593 0.00 -15.90 -1.69
C ALA A 593 -1.17 -15.01 -1.29
N PHE A 594 -1.10 -13.71 -1.59
CA PHE A 594 -2.17 -12.76 -1.26
C PHE A 594 -3.44 -12.98 -2.07
N ARG A 595 -3.35 -13.34 -3.35
CA ARG A 595 -4.54 -13.75 -4.13
C ARG A 595 -5.24 -14.96 -3.51
N LEU A 596 -4.46 -15.97 -3.13
CA LEU A 596 -5.00 -17.15 -2.45
C LEU A 596 -5.58 -16.81 -1.07
N GLU A 597 -4.97 -15.89 -0.32
CA GLU A 597 -5.49 -15.41 0.95
C GLU A 597 -6.85 -14.70 0.78
N VAL A 598 -6.97 -13.80 -0.19
CA VAL A 598 -8.26 -13.16 -0.52
C VAL A 598 -9.32 -14.21 -0.79
N LEU A 599 -9.02 -15.19 -1.64
CA LEU A 599 -9.98 -16.25 -2.02
C LEU A 599 -10.32 -17.19 -0.85
N ARG A 600 -9.38 -17.46 0.06
CA ARG A 600 -9.65 -18.24 1.28
C ARG A 600 -10.56 -17.50 2.27
N LYS A 601 -10.35 -16.19 2.42
CA LYS A 601 -11.06 -15.37 3.41
C LYS A 601 -12.39 -14.79 2.89
N CYS A 602 -12.51 -14.56 1.59
CA CYS A 602 -13.76 -14.15 0.95
C CYS A 602 -14.65 -15.36 0.68
N GLY A 603 -15.68 -15.56 1.50
CA GLY A 603 -16.65 -16.65 1.33
C GLY A 603 -17.52 -16.52 0.07
N ASN A 604 -17.62 -15.35 -0.52
CA ASN A 604 -18.43 -15.06 -1.71
C ASN A 604 -17.56 -14.66 -2.90
N TRP A 605 -17.16 -15.63 -3.69
CA TRP A 605 -16.36 -15.40 -4.91
C TRP A 605 -17.12 -14.63 -6.00
N ASN A 606 -18.46 -14.73 -6.04
CA ASN A 606 -19.27 -13.97 -6.98
C ASN A 606 -19.08 -12.45 -6.78
N LEU A 607 -18.89 -12.01 -5.53
CA LEU A 607 -18.59 -10.61 -5.23
C LEU A 607 -17.28 -10.17 -5.91
N LEU A 608 -16.24 -10.99 -5.83
CA LEU A 608 -14.93 -10.71 -6.43
C LEU A 608 -14.99 -10.74 -7.97
N ASP A 609 -15.87 -11.56 -8.55
CA ASP A 609 -16.12 -11.64 -10.00
C ASP A 609 -17.00 -10.48 -10.52
N GLY A 610 -17.47 -9.59 -9.64
CA GLY A 610 -18.37 -8.49 -10.01
C GLY A 610 -19.74 -8.98 -10.46
N LEU A 611 -20.19 -10.11 -9.91
CA LEU A 611 -21.54 -10.64 -10.06
C LEU A 611 -22.32 -10.24 -8.78
N PHE A 612 -23.22 -9.25 -8.92
CA PHE A 612 -24.03 -8.71 -7.82
C PHE A 612 -25.43 -9.29 -7.84
#